data_734de8167a68e4271802768cb1bb99e6
#
_entry.id   734de8167a68e4271802768cb1bb99e6
#
_cell.length_a   1.000
_cell.length_b   1.000
_cell.length_c   1.000
_cell.angle_alpha   90.00
_cell.angle_beta   90.00
_cell.angle_gamma   90.00
#
_symmetry.space_group_name_H-M   'P 1'
#
loop_
_entity.id
_entity.type
_entity.pdbx_description
1 polymer ?
#
loop_
_entity_poly.entity_id
_entity_poly.type
_entity_poly.pdbx_seq_one_letter_code
_entity_poly.pdbx_strand_id
1 'polypeptide(L)'
;TEPVLLGLHLDVKQPQLALGTSMKLSAAGVYSNQQQTNLTSLATWTVSDPTVAEIVNGRLVAKNPGEVVLRARYAGQEAAVQLRTADTQLQTLRISAPDLVVPVGGKVAMRAYGIFADHSTQELTDQVAWESSQSATMAQDQQSLGTGMLAALAIGSTQVRAKLQAVTSEPLPMHITGAQLQKLELVVAQKVLPVWQQARVRAIGVYSDGTHRDVSHEVNWEAPSPEHGRIVVRPGDGTFVRAEGTGEAPIQGRLGSISAATQVQVTAGWLSSLLLPAEERS
;
A
#
# COMPACT_ATOMS: atom_id res chain seq x y z
N THR A 1 3.74 -31.03 7.57
CA THR A 1 3.16 -31.04 6.20
C THR A 1 3.36 -29.68 5.59
N GLU A 2 3.89 -29.62 4.39
CA GLU A 2 4.00 -28.36 3.65
C GLU A 2 2.63 -27.72 3.45
N PRO A 3 2.51 -26.38 3.58
CA PRO A 3 1.24 -25.70 3.37
C PRO A 3 0.75 -25.86 1.92
N VAL A 4 -0.50 -26.27 1.76
CA VAL A 4 -1.14 -26.44 0.45
C VAL A 4 -1.88 -25.15 0.07
N LEU A 5 -1.73 -24.70 -1.18
CA LEU A 5 -2.47 -23.57 -1.71
C LEU A 5 -3.97 -23.91 -1.82
N LEU A 6 -4.82 -23.20 -1.08
CA LEU A 6 -6.28 -23.40 -1.05
C LEU A 6 -7.00 -22.54 -2.08
N GLY A 7 -6.49 -21.35 -2.38
CA GLY A 7 -7.14 -20.44 -3.31
C GLY A 7 -6.26 -19.26 -3.69
N LEU A 8 -6.67 -18.58 -4.77
CA LEU A 8 -6.09 -17.36 -5.27
C LEU A 8 -7.08 -16.21 -5.09
N HIS A 9 -6.59 -15.03 -4.73
CA HIS A 9 -7.37 -13.81 -4.60
C HIS A 9 -6.73 -12.69 -5.42
N LEU A 10 -7.57 -11.92 -6.16
CA LEU A 10 -7.12 -10.72 -6.88
C LEU A 10 -7.47 -9.48 -6.06
N ASP A 11 -6.47 -8.65 -5.80
CA ASP A 11 -6.70 -7.34 -5.17
C ASP A 11 -6.98 -6.29 -6.24
N VAL A 12 -8.26 -6.10 -6.52
CA VAL A 12 -8.77 -5.10 -7.46
C VAL A 12 -9.55 -4.05 -6.69
N LYS A 13 -8.91 -2.92 -6.46
CA LYS A 13 -9.52 -1.81 -5.69
C LYS A 13 -10.62 -1.08 -6.47
N GLN A 14 -10.57 -1.11 -7.79
CA GLN A 14 -11.49 -0.39 -8.67
C GLN A 14 -11.85 -1.26 -9.86
N PRO A 15 -13.15 -1.58 -10.06
CA PRO A 15 -13.60 -2.43 -11.16
C PRO A 15 -13.68 -1.66 -12.49
N GLN A 16 -13.43 -0.35 -12.52
CA GLN A 16 -13.46 0.48 -13.72
C GLN A 16 -12.12 1.18 -13.95
N LEU A 17 -11.67 1.19 -15.21
CA LEU A 17 -10.49 1.89 -15.68
C LEU A 17 -10.88 2.87 -16.78
N ALA A 18 -10.40 4.10 -16.68
CA ALA A 18 -10.51 5.07 -17.76
C ALA A 18 -9.49 4.76 -18.86
N LEU A 19 -9.83 5.06 -20.13
CA LEU A 19 -8.92 4.88 -21.26
C LEU A 19 -7.60 5.64 -21.04
N GLY A 20 -6.51 5.01 -21.44
CA GLY A 20 -5.16 5.57 -21.27
C GLY A 20 -4.62 5.48 -19.83
N THR A 21 -5.39 4.91 -18.90
CA THR A 21 -4.90 4.60 -17.54
C THR A 21 -4.60 3.12 -17.39
N SER A 22 -3.98 2.76 -16.29
CA SER A 22 -3.63 1.39 -15.99
C SER A 22 -3.75 1.08 -14.49
N MET A 23 -3.80 -0.19 -14.15
CA MET A 23 -3.72 -0.64 -12.76
C MET A 23 -2.63 -1.70 -12.59
N LYS A 24 -1.96 -1.71 -11.45
CA LYS A 24 -1.03 -2.80 -11.09
C LYS A 24 -1.80 -4.08 -10.86
N LEU A 25 -1.28 -5.17 -11.39
CA LEU A 25 -1.80 -6.50 -11.07
C LEU A 25 -1.36 -6.88 -9.66
N SER A 26 -2.26 -7.52 -8.91
CA SER A 26 -1.95 -8.05 -7.58
C SER A 26 -2.74 -9.32 -7.33
N ALA A 27 -2.02 -10.40 -6.99
CA ALA A 27 -2.60 -11.67 -6.59
C ALA A 27 -1.98 -12.19 -5.31
N ALA A 28 -2.81 -12.68 -4.41
CA ALA A 28 -2.40 -13.34 -3.18
C ALA A 28 -2.93 -14.77 -3.13
N GLY A 29 -2.07 -15.71 -2.78
CA GLY A 29 -2.45 -17.09 -2.51
C GLY A 29 -2.79 -17.27 -1.03
N VAL A 30 -3.87 -17.98 -0.75
CA VAL A 30 -4.28 -18.39 0.60
C VAL A 30 -3.93 -19.87 0.78
N TYR A 31 -3.12 -20.19 1.78
CA TYR A 31 -2.64 -21.54 2.05
C TYR A 31 -3.38 -22.21 3.22
N SER A 32 -3.27 -23.55 3.33
CA SER A 32 -3.92 -24.36 4.38
C SER A 32 -3.53 -23.97 5.81
N ASN A 33 -2.40 -23.34 6.00
CA ASN A 33 -1.96 -22.73 7.27
C ASN A 33 -2.45 -21.27 7.43
N GLN A 34 -3.45 -20.84 6.63
CA GLN A 34 -3.98 -19.46 6.56
C GLN A 34 -2.95 -18.40 6.14
N GLN A 35 -1.78 -18.81 5.69
CA GLN A 35 -0.78 -17.90 5.16
C GLN A 35 -1.26 -17.28 3.84
N GLN A 36 -1.10 -15.96 3.73
CA GLN A 36 -1.26 -15.25 2.47
C GLN A 36 0.12 -14.90 1.92
N THR A 37 0.38 -15.28 0.68
CA THR A 37 1.63 -15.00 0.00
C THR A 37 1.35 -14.23 -1.28
N ASN A 38 2.15 -13.21 -1.56
CA ASN A 38 2.07 -12.50 -2.83
C ASN A 38 2.53 -13.41 -3.96
N LEU A 39 1.63 -13.73 -4.86
CA LEU A 39 1.86 -14.59 -6.03
C LEU A 39 1.83 -13.80 -7.35
N THR A 40 1.83 -12.49 -7.31
CA THR A 40 1.66 -11.61 -8.49
C THR A 40 2.63 -11.93 -9.60
N SER A 41 3.91 -12.13 -9.28
CA SER A 41 4.98 -12.45 -10.25
C SER A 41 5.03 -13.91 -10.67
N LEU A 42 4.39 -14.80 -9.90
CA LEU A 42 4.35 -16.25 -10.16
C LEU A 42 3.09 -16.68 -10.90
N ALA A 43 2.02 -15.89 -10.81
CA ALA A 43 0.76 -16.17 -11.48
C ALA A 43 0.85 -15.89 -12.98
N THR A 44 0.17 -16.73 -13.76
CA THR A 44 -0.09 -16.49 -15.19
C THR A 44 -1.33 -15.63 -15.32
N TRP A 45 -1.17 -14.47 -15.95
CA TRP A 45 -2.23 -13.49 -16.12
C TRP A 45 -2.79 -13.51 -17.54
N THR A 46 -4.12 -13.44 -17.67
CA THR A 46 -4.81 -13.37 -18.95
C THR A 46 -6.01 -12.43 -18.88
N VAL A 47 -6.37 -11.87 -20.02
CA VAL A 47 -7.58 -11.07 -20.22
C VAL A 47 -8.49 -11.74 -21.24
N SER A 48 -9.81 -11.60 -21.09
CA SER A 48 -10.79 -12.19 -22.02
C SER A 48 -10.78 -11.52 -23.39
N ASP A 49 -10.47 -10.23 -23.45
CA ASP A 49 -10.42 -9.45 -24.68
C ASP A 49 -9.21 -8.50 -24.69
N PRO A 50 -8.11 -8.84 -25.42
CA PRO A 50 -6.93 -8.00 -25.52
C PRO A 50 -7.14 -6.70 -26.31
N THR A 51 -8.27 -6.57 -27.03
CA THR A 51 -8.61 -5.31 -27.71
C THR A 51 -9.17 -4.28 -26.72
N VAL A 52 -9.84 -4.71 -25.67
CA VAL A 52 -10.41 -3.87 -24.61
C VAL A 52 -9.35 -3.47 -23.60
N ALA A 53 -8.55 -4.44 -23.11
CA ALA A 53 -7.45 -4.18 -22.18
C ALA A 53 -6.30 -5.14 -22.42
N GLU A 54 -5.09 -4.70 -22.14
CA GLU A 54 -3.85 -5.47 -22.36
C GLU A 54 -2.98 -5.51 -21.10
N ILE A 55 -2.28 -6.62 -20.91
CA ILE A 55 -1.32 -6.76 -19.81
C ILE A 55 0.08 -6.38 -20.32
N VAL A 56 0.62 -5.30 -19.76
CA VAL A 56 1.95 -4.78 -20.11
C VAL A 56 2.74 -4.55 -18.83
N ASN A 57 3.91 -5.17 -18.72
CA ASN A 57 4.83 -4.98 -17.58
C ASN A 57 4.16 -5.10 -16.20
N GLY A 58 3.33 -6.13 -16.01
CA GLY A 58 2.63 -6.37 -14.73
C GLY A 58 1.49 -5.38 -14.42
N ARG A 59 1.01 -4.68 -15.44
CA ARG A 59 -0.13 -3.75 -15.37
C ARG A 59 -1.20 -4.13 -16.37
N LEU A 60 -2.46 -3.94 -16.00
CA LEU A 60 -3.58 -3.94 -16.93
C LEU A 60 -3.76 -2.54 -17.48
N VAL A 61 -3.67 -2.37 -18.78
CA VAL A 61 -3.79 -1.09 -19.51
C VAL A 61 -5.12 -1.06 -20.26
N ALA A 62 -5.94 -0.03 -20.05
CA ALA A 62 -7.19 0.17 -20.74
C ALA A 62 -6.93 0.71 -22.17
N LYS A 63 -7.45 0.04 -23.21
CA LYS A 63 -7.25 0.37 -24.65
C LYS A 63 -8.50 0.90 -25.32
N ASN A 64 -9.59 0.16 -25.22
CA ASN A 64 -10.89 0.52 -25.80
C ASN A 64 -12.00 0.36 -24.75
N PRO A 65 -13.13 1.05 -24.89
CA PRO A 65 -14.26 0.88 -24.00
C PRO A 65 -14.85 -0.54 -24.10
N GLY A 66 -15.22 -1.12 -22.98
CA GLY A 66 -15.80 -2.44 -22.96
C GLY A 66 -15.72 -3.13 -21.60
N GLU A 67 -16.18 -4.36 -21.57
CA GLU A 67 -16.04 -5.25 -20.41
C GLU A 67 -14.98 -6.30 -20.67
N VAL A 68 -14.18 -6.60 -19.66
CA VAL A 68 -13.10 -7.58 -19.74
C VAL A 68 -12.99 -8.36 -18.43
N VAL A 69 -12.71 -9.66 -18.54
CA VAL A 69 -12.42 -10.50 -17.37
C VAL A 69 -10.91 -10.67 -17.26
N LEU A 70 -10.36 -10.18 -16.16
CA LEU A 70 -8.97 -10.43 -15.78
C LEU A 70 -8.90 -11.74 -14.99
N ARG A 71 -7.99 -12.64 -15.37
CA ARG A 71 -7.76 -13.92 -14.70
C ARG A 71 -6.31 -14.06 -14.28
N ALA A 72 -6.12 -14.68 -13.12
CA ALA A 72 -4.81 -15.16 -12.67
C ALA A 72 -4.89 -16.66 -12.38
N ARG A 73 -3.84 -17.40 -12.77
CA ARG A 73 -3.71 -18.84 -12.50
C ARG A 73 -2.36 -19.14 -11.88
N TYR A 74 -2.37 -19.97 -10.85
CA TYR A 74 -1.16 -20.47 -10.22
C TYR A 74 -1.43 -21.80 -9.50
N ALA A 75 -0.56 -22.81 -9.73
CA ALA A 75 -0.60 -24.12 -9.08
C ALA A 75 -2.01 -24.77 -9.07
N GLY A 76 -2.73 -24.71 -10.20
CA GLY A 76 -4.07 -25.28 -10.34
C GLY A 76 -5.21 -24.44 -9.79
N GLN A 77 -4.93 -23.34 -9.08
CA GLN A 77 -5.94 -22.39 -8.61
C GLN A 77 -6.13 -21.26 -9.62
N GLU A 78 -7.36 -20.78 -9.74
CA GLU A 78 -7.73 -19.65 -10.60
C GLU A 78 -8.56 -18.63 -9.82
N ALA A 79 -8.32 -17.35 -10.09
CA ALA A 79 -9.16 -16.24 -9.67
C ALA A 79 -9.48 -15.36 -10.87
N ALA A 80 -10.70 -14.81 -10.90
CA ALA A 80 -11.15 -13.94 -11.97
C ALA A 80 -11.92 -12.75 -11.41
N VAL A 81 -11.84 -11.62 -12.11
CA VAL A 81 -12.58 -10.39 -11.79
C VAL A 81 -13.06 -9.75 -13.09
N GLN A 82 -14.31 -9.31 -13.09
CA GLN A 82 -14.88 -8.53 -14.18
C GLN A 82 -14.51 -7.06 -14.00
N LEU A 83 -14.01 -6.44 -15.08
CA LEU A 83 -13.59 -5.04 -15.12
C LEU A 83 -14.28 -4.36 -16.31
N ARG A 84 -14.48 -3.07 -16.17
CA ARG A 84 -14.97 -2.21 -17.24
C ARG A 84 -13.93 -1.19 -17.62
N THR A 85 -13.68 -1.01 -18.91
CA THR A 85 -12.95 0.13 -19.43
C THR A 85 -13.95 1.17 -19.99
N ALA A 86 -13.74 2.43 -19.67
CA ALA A 86 -14.65 3.51 -20.02
C ALA A 86 -13.94 4.59 -20.85
N ASP A 87 -14.60 5.04 -21.92
CA ASP A 87 -14.17 6.21 -22.66
C ASP A 87 -14.59 7.47 -21.89
N THR A 88 -13.74 7.83 -20.93
CA THR A 88 -13.95 8.99 -20.09
C THR A 88 -12.64 9.78 -19.99
N GLN A 89 -12.74 11.11 -20.05
CA GLN A 89 -11.58 11.97 -20.04
C GLN A 89 -11.23 12.42 -18.62
N LEU A 90 -9.94 12.43 -18.29
CA LEU A 90 -9.44 13.01 -17.06
C LEU A 90 -9.70 14.52 -17.08
N GLN A 91 -10.48 15.02 -16.12
CA GLN A 91 -10.81 16.42 -15.97
C GLN A 91 -9.96 17.12 -14.92
N THR A 92 -9.73 16.46 -13.79
CA THR A 92 -9.05 17.06 -12.64
C THR A 92 -8.15 16.05 -11.97
N LEU A 93 -7.00 16.51 -11.49
CA LEU A 93 -6.14 15.77 -10.57
C LEU A 93 -6.22 16.40 -9.18
N ARG A 94 -6.51 15.59 -8.16
CA ARG A 94 -6.40 15.97 -6.75
C ARG A 94 -5.25 15.24 -6.12
N ILE A 95 -4.45 15.97 -5.33
CA ILE A 95 -3.33 15.39 -4.59
C ILE A 95 -3.50 15.61 -3.10
N SER A 96 -2.92 14.72 -2.32
CA SER A 96 -2.90 14.81 -0.88
C SER A 96 -1.60 14.23 -0.31
N ALA A 97 -1.24 14.71 0.88
CA ALA A 97 -0.16 14.18 1.69
C ALA A 97 -0.66 13.96 3.11
N PRO A 98 -0.11 12.98 3.86
CA PRO A 98 -0.44 12.80 5.27
C PRO A 98 0.04 13.97 6.13
N ASP A 99 1.19 14.57 5.76
CA ASP A 99 1.80 15.70 6.44
C ASP A 99 2.22 16.76 5.43
N LEU A 100 1.99 18.03 5.76
CA LEU A 100 2.44 19.17 4.96
C LEU A 100 3.76 19.77 5.48
N VAL A 101 4.17 19.38 6.67
CA VAL A 101 5.42 19.77 7.30
C VAL A 101 6.28 18.53 7.46
N VAL A 102 7.47 18.55 6.86
CA VAL A 102 8.37 17.39 6.79
C VAL A 102 9.77 17.80 7.21
N PRO A 103 10.43 17.10 8.14
CA PRO A 103 11.81 17.39 8.47
C PRO A 103 12.74 17.05 7.30
N VAL A 104 13.84 17.77 7.18
CA VAL A 104 14.88 17.47 6.19
C VAL A 104 15.39 16.03 6.37
N GLY A 105 15.57 15.30 5.26
CA GLY A 105 15.92 13.89 5.25
C GLY A 105 14.71 12.95 5.38
N GLY A 106 13.53 13.47 5.75
CA GLY A 106 12.29 12.70 5.80
C GLY A 106 11.68 12.47 4.42
N LYS A 107 10.75 11.52 4.36
CA LYS A 107 9.98 11.18 3.14
C LYS A 107 8.48 11.35 3.40
N VAL A 108 7.73 11.64 2.34
CA VAL A 108 6.27 11.76 2.39
C VAL A 108 5.64 10.97 1.25
N ALA A 109 4.63 10.17 1.58
CA ALA A 109 3.86 9.41 0.61
C ALA A 109 2.70 10.27 0.10
N MET A 110 2.86 10.82 -1.10
CA MET A 110 1.81 11.55 -1.80
C MET A 110 0.79 10.60 -2.40
N ARG A 111 -0.44 11.05 -2.56
CA ARG A 111 -1.48 10.36 -3.32
C ARG A 111 -2.06 11.27 -4.38
N ALA A 112 -2.35 10.72 -5.55
CA ALA A 112 -3.02 11.41 -6.63
C ALA A 112 -4.29 10.66 -7.05
N TYR A 113 -5.37 11.40 -7.19
CA TYR A 113 -6.66 10.90 -7.65
C TYR A 113 -7.11 11.68 -8.88
N GLY A 114 -7.41 10.96 -9.93
CA GLY A 114 -8.05 11.51 -11.13
C GLY A 114 -9.56 11.53 -10.97
N ILE A 115 -10.20 12.63 -11.32
CA ILE A 115 -11.64 12.79 -11.47
C ILE A 115 -11.94 12.90 -12.96
N PHE A 116 -12.79 12.02 -13.46
CA PHE A 116 -13.11 11.87 -14.87
C PHE A 116 -14.46 12.51 -15.22
N ALA A 117 -14.73 12.67 -16.53
CA ALA A 117 -15.94 13.32 -17.05
C ALA A 117 -17.25 12.63 -16.64
N ASP A 118 -17.20 11.32 -16.38
CA ASP A 118 -18.31 10.50 -15.86
C ASP A 118 -18.43 10.55 -14.34
N HIS A 119 -17.71 11.48 -13.68
CA HIS A 119 -17.60 11.62 -12.22
C HIS A 119 -16.93 10.44 -11.50
N SER A 120 -16.43 9.46 -12.22
CA SER A 120 -15.63 8.39 -11.60
C SER A 120 -14.31 8.93 -11.06
N THR A 121 -13.79 8.27 -10.02
CA THR A 121 -12.51 8.62 -9.40
C THR A 121 -11.58 7.41 -9.46
N GLN A 122 -10.33 7.63 -9.86
CA GLN A 122 -9.31 6.60 -9.91
C GLN A 122 -8.02 7.06 -9.21
N GLU A 123 -7.40 6.19 -8.43
CA GLU A 123 -6.07 6.45 -7.88
C GLU A 123 -5.02 6.33 -8.98
N LEU A 124 -4.26 7.40 -9.19
CA LEU A 124 -3.27 7.55 -10.27
C LEU A 124 -1.87 7.85 -9.72
N THR A 125 -1.64 7.61 -8.44
CA THR A 125 -0.41 7.97 -7.70
C THR A 125 0.87 7.52 -8.41
N ASP A 126 0.86 6.34 -9.03
CA ASP A 126 2.00 5.75 -9.73
C ASP A 126 2.01 6.02 -11.26
N GLN A 127 1.08 6.82 -11.74
CA GLN A 127 0.93 7.16 -13.16
C GLN A 127 1.16 8.65 -13.44
N VAL A 128 1.13 9.50 -12.41
CA VAL A 128 1.39 10.92 -12.53
C VAL A 128 2.89 11.21 -12.46
N ALA A 129 3.30 12.29 -13.14
CA ALA A 129 4.59 12.92 -12.89
C ALA A 129 4.46 13.85 -11.68
N TRP A 130 5.31 13.67 -10.68
CA TRP A 130 5.37 14.55 -9.52
C TRP A 130 6.38 15.66 -9.75
N GLU A 131 5.95 16.90 -9.58
CA GLU A 131 6.76 18.10 -9.80
C GLU A 131 6.80 18.93 -8.53
N SER A 132 7.99 19.44 -8.20
CA SER A 132 8.21 20.41 -7.11
C SER A 132 8.65 21.73 -7.69
N SER A 133 8.08 22.84 -7.22
CA SER A 133 8.50 24.20 -7.64
C SER A 133 9.95 24.51 -7.21
N GLN A 134 10.46 23.80 -6.21
CA GLN A 134 11.84 23.88 -5.69
C GLN A 134 12.40 22.46 -5.59
N SER A 135 12.91 21.91 -6.68
CA SER A 135 13.43 20.54 -6.72
C SER A 135 14.62 20.29 -5.78
N ALA A 136 15.39 21.35 -5.47
CA ALA A 136 16.46 21.30 -4.47
C ALA A 136 15.94 21.16 -3.04
N THR A 137 14.68 21.55 -2.78
CA THR A 137 14.03 21.46 -1.46
C THR A 137 13.31 20.14 -1.27
N MET A 138 12.59 19.70 -2.30
CA MET A 138 11.87 18.42 -2.31
C MET A 138 11.83 17.85 -3.72
N ALA A 139 12.09 16.56 -3.85
CA ALA A 139 12.05 15.86 -5.13
C ALA A 139 11.49 14.44 -4.97
N GLN A 140 11.10 13.83 -6.10
CA GLN A 140 10.71 12.43 -6.10
C GLN A 140 11.86 11.55 -5.61
N ASP A 141 11.56 10.63 -4.69
CA ASP A 141 12.55 9.69 -4.17
C ASP A 141 12.94 8.70 -5.29
N GLN A 142 14.20 8.76 -5.70
CA GLN A 142 14.72 7.94 -6.80
C GLN A 142 14.69 6.44 -6.51
N GLN A 143 14.71 6.05 -5.23
CA GLN A 143 14.63 4.64 -4.82
C GLN A 143 13.20 4.11 -4.81
N SER A 144 12.22 5.01 -4.86
CA SER A 144 10.79 4.72 -4.77
C SER A 144 10.01 5.31 -5.95
N LEU A 145 10.61 5.32 -7.13
CA LEU A 145 9.97 5.82 -8.36
C LEU A 145 8.62 5.15 -8.61
N GLY A 146 7.61 5.94 -8.96
CA GLY A 146 6.26 5.45 -9.23
C GLY A 146 5.43 5.07 -8.01
N THR A 147 5.86 5.44 -6.80
CA THR A 147 5.11 5.17 -5.56
C THR A 147 4.49 6.42 -4.94
N GLY A 148 4.71 7.59 -5.55
CA GLY A 148 4.31 8.89 -4.97
C GLY A 148 5.18 9.33 -3.80
N MET A 149 6.34 8.70 -3.57
CA MET A 149 7.25 9.05 -2.48
C MET A 149 8.09 10.26 -2.87
N LEU A 150 8.03 11.32 -2.07
CA LEU A 150 8.89 12.50 -2.16
C LEU A 150 9.84 12.57 -0.99
N ALA A 151 11.09 12.97 -1.26
CA ALA A 151 12.14 13.17 -0.26
C ALA A 151 12.34 14.66 0.02
N ALA A 152 12.42 15.04 1.29
CA ALA A 152 12.74 16.38 1.75
C ALA A 152 14.28 16.56 1.78
N LEU A 153 14.82 17.37 0.89
CA LEU A 153 16.26 17.49 0.63
C LEU A 153 16.92 18.68 1.35
N ALA A 154 16.21 19.79 1.46
CA ALA A 154 16.71 21.00 2.11
C ALA A 154 15.58 21.76 2.81
N ILE A 155 15.94 22.51 3.87
CA ILE A 155 15.00 23.37 4.60
C ILE A 155 14.45 24.45 3.67
N GLY A 156 13.13 24.68 3.74
CA GLY A 156 12.45 25.69 2.94
C GLY A 156 11.00 25.34 2.65
N SER A 157 10.39 26.07 1.74
CA SER A 157 9.02 25.85 1.29
C SER A 157 8.99 25.53 -0.20
N THR A 158 8.13 24.66 -0.60
CA THR A 158 7.90 24.30 -2.01
C THR A 158 6.42 24.04 -2.26
N GLN A 159 6.04 24.01 -3.53
CA GLN A 159 4.72 23.60 -3.97
C GLN A 159 4.85 22.35 -4.82
N VAL A 160 4.12 21.31 -4.44
CA VAL A 160 4.10 20.04 -5.15
C VAL A 160 2.86 19.98 -6.04
N ARG A 161 3.01 19.46 -7.25
CA ARG A 161 1.95 19.20 -8.20
C ARG A 161 2.09 17.79 -8.78
N ALA A 162 0.97 17.24 -9.24
CA ALA A 162 0.93 16.06 -10.07
C ALA A 162 0.47 16.41 -11.47
N LYS A 163 1.08 15.79 -12.48
CA LYS A 163 0.73 15.97 -13.88
C LYS A 163 0.51 14.63 -14.56
N LEU A 164 -0.58 14.52 -15.30
CA LEU A 164 -0.88 13.39 -16.18
C LEU A 164 -1.50 13.89 -17.46
N GLN A 165 -0.87 13.56 -18.60
CA GLN A 165 -1.26 14.10 -19.91
C GLN A 165 -1.28 15.64 -19.90
N ALA A 166 -2.41 16.26 -20.25
CA ALA A 166 -2.59 17.71 -20.23
C ALA A 166 -3.11 18.27 -18.89
N VAL A 167 -3.46 17.39 -17.92
CA VAL A 167 -4.06 17.80 -16.64
C VAL A 167 -2.98 17.93 -15.58
N THR A 168 -2.99 19.08 -14.89
CA THR A 168 -2.10 19.36 -13.75
C THR A 168 -2.96 19.64 -12.52
N SER A 169 -2.56 19.13 -11.36
CA SER A 169 -3.26 19.38 -10.11
C SER A 169 -3.08 20.81 -9.61
N GLU A 170 -3.96 21.25 -8.72
CA GLU A 170 -3.68 22.41 -7.87
C GLU A 170 -2.39 22.16 -7.06
N PRO A 171 -1.63 23.22 -6.76
CA PRO A 171 -0.40 23.11 -5.99
C PRO A 171 -0.70 22.79 -4.52
N LEU A 172 0.03 21.85 -3.97
CA LEU A 172 0.00 21.54 -2.53
C LEU A 172 1.24 22.16 -1.87
N PRO A 173 1.06 23.13 -0.93
CA PRO A 173 2.20 23.71 -0.23
C PRO A 173 2.81 22.69 0.74
N MET A 174 4.15 22.59 0.69
CA MET A 174 4.95 21.74 1.57
C MET A 174 6.00 22.61 2.28
N HIS A 175 6.22 22.36 3.56
CA HIS A 175 7.22 23.04 4.36
C HIS A 175 8.23 22.06 4.92
N ILE A 176 9.52 22.27 4.62
CA ILE A 176 10.60 21.42 5.06
C ILE A 176 11.34 22.13 6.21
N THR A 177 11.37 21.47 7.37
CA THR A 177 11.97 22.01 8.60
C THR A 177 13.33 21.40 8.91
N GLY A 178 14.09 22.08 9.80
CA GLY A 178 15.33 21.55 10.35
C GLY A 178 15.15 20.68 11.60
N ALA A 179 13.92 20.27 11.90
CA ALA A 179 13.63 19.43 13.04
C ALA A 179 14.37 18.09 12.97
N GLN A 180 14.96 17.67 14.09
CA GLN A 180 15.73 16.43 14.18
C GLN A 180 14.91 15.37 14.92
N LEU A 181 14.94 14.13 14.43
CA LEU A 181 14.33 13.00 15.13
C LEU A 181 15.08 12.79 16.47
N GLN A 182 14.34 12.85 17.57
CA GLN A 182 14.87 12.65 18.92
C GLN A 182 14.50 11.28 19.50
N LYS A 183 13.32 10.79 19.17
CA LYS A 183 12.78 9.54 19.70
C LYS A 183 11.91 8.84 18.67
N LEU A 184 11.91 7.52 18.72
CA LEU A 184 10.97 6.67 17.96
C LEU A 184 10.05 5.98 18.96
N GLU A 185 8.74 5.99 18.68
CA GLU A 185 7.73 5.28 19.48
C GLU A 185 7.01 4.26 18.60
N LEU A 186 7.01 3.00 19.03
CA LEU A 186 6.31 1.94 18.32
C LEU A 186 4.92 1.71 18.93
N VAL A 187 3.90 1.81 18.11
CA VAL A 187 2.50 1.64 18.51
C VAL A 187 1.94 0.41 17.81
N VAL A 188 1.47 -0.56 18.58
CA VAL A 188 0.78 -1.75 18.07
C VAL A 188 -0.70 -1.62 18.39
N ALA A 189 -1.54 -1.85 17.39
CA ALA A 189 -3.00 -1.72 17.54
C ALA A 189 -3.59 -2.70 18.58
N GLN A 190 -2.99 -3.90 18.69
CA GLN A 190 -3.37 -4.93 19.66
C GLN A 190 -2.11 -5.59 20.22
N LYS A 191 -1.95 -5.55 21.53
CA LYS A 191 -0.80 -6.16 22.22
C LYS A 191 -0.94 -7.66 22.48
N VAL A 192 -2.14 -8.20 22.34
CA VAL A 192 -2.41 -9.63 22.46
C VAL A 192 -3.07 -10.09 21.17
N LEU A 193 -2.45 -11.05 20.49
CA LEU A 193 -2.91 -11.57 19.21
C LEU A 193 -3.06 -13.09 19.28
N PRO A 194 -4.19 -13.65 18.90
CA PRO A 194 -4.29 -15.07 18.59
C PRO A 194 -3.35 -15.45 17.43
N VAL A 195 -2.82 -16.67 17.45
CA VAL A 195 -2.05 -17.23 16.32
C VAL A 195 -2.81 -17.02 15.00
N TRP A 196 -2.09 -16.67 13.96
CA TRP A 196 -2.58 -16.36 12.59
C TRP A 196 -3.26 -15.00 12.42
N GLN A 197 -3.53 -14.27 13.49
CA GLN A 197 -4.01 -12.90 13.37
C GLN A 197 -2.87 -11.90 13.13
N GLN A 198 -3.23 -10.71 12.72
CA GLN A 198 -2.28 -9.62 12.48
C GLN A 198 -2.78 -8.34 13.09
N ALA A 199 -1.86 -7.54 13.60
CA ALA A 199 -2.13 -6.20 14.09
C ALA A 199 -1.29 -5.17 13.33
N ARG A 200 -1.88 -3.99 13.12
CA ARG A 200 -1.15 -2.86 12.55
C ARG A 200 -0.09 -2.37 13.52
N VAL A 201 1.11 -2.14 13.00
CA VAL A 201 2.22 -1.53 13.72
C VAL A 201 2.51 -0.17 13.09
N ARG A 202 2.70 0.86 13.92
CA ARG A 202 3.11 2.18 13.48
C ARG A 202 4.36 2.62 14.25
N ALA A 203 5.16 3.44 13.60
CA ALA A 203 6.28 4.13 14.20
C ALA A 203 6.00 5.62 14.19
N ILE A 204 6.00 6.23 15.36
CA ILE A 204 5.83 7.66 15.54
C ILE A 204 7.18 8.26 15.88
N GLY A 205 7.67 9.13 15.01
CA GLY A 205 8.88 9.94 15.26
C GLY A 205 8.52 11.17 16.08
N VAL A 206 9.26 11.41 17.16
CA VAL A 206 9.20 12.63 17.98
C VAL A 206 10.38 13.51 17.62
N TYR A 207 10.12 14.74 17.20
CA TYR A 207 11.13 15.64 16.67
C TYR A 207 11.49 16.77 17.64
N SER A 208 12.63 17.44 17.40
CA SER A 208 13.19 18.48 18.27
C SER A 208 12.32 19.74 18.40
N ASP A 209 11.38 19.94 17.47
CA ASP A 209 10.39 21.02 17.50
C ASP A 209 9.08 20.61 18.21
N GLY A 210 9.06 19.43 18.82
CA GLY A 210 7.89 18.87 19.50
C GLY A 210 6.85 18.24 18.57
N THR A 211 7.08 18.20 17.27
CA THR A 211 6.16 17.55 16.33
C THR A 211 6.24 16.03 16.41
N HIS A 212 5.12 15.37 16.15
CA HIS A 212 4.98 13.92 16.08
C HIS A 212 4.53 13.56 14.68
N ARG A 213 5.21 12.60 14.05
CA ARG A 213 4.93 12.20 12.67
C ARG A 213 4.92 10.68 12.54
N ASP A 214 3.98 10.13 11.75
CA ASP A 214 4.01 8.72 11.37
C ASP A 214 5.13 8.48 10.35
N VAL A 215 6.17 7.80 10.78
CA VAL A 215 7.36 7.45 10.00
C VAL A 215 7.41 5.95 9.68
N SER A 216 6.30 5.24 9.79
CA SER A 216 6.23 3.78 9.62
C SER A 216 6.81 3.28 8.30
N HIS A 217 6.73 4.07 7.23
CA HIS A 217 7.26 3.75 5.91
C HIS A 217 8.75 4.07 5.74
N GLU A 218 9.35 4.79 6.70
CA GLU A 218 10.77 5.16 6.71
C GLU A 218 11.60 4.23 7.62
N VAL A 219 10.93 3.48 8.49
CA VAL A 219 11.55 2.61 9.49
C VAL A 219 11.95 1.26 8.89
N ASN A 220 13.16 0.83 9.22
CA ASN A 220 13.57 -0.57 9.04
C ASN A 220 12.98 -1.40 10.17
N TRP A 221 12.08 -2.31 9.81
CA TRP A 221 11.37 -3.15 10.75
C TRP A 221 12.01 -4.53 10.88
N GLU A 222 12.10 -5.03 12.11
CA GLU A 222 12.60 -6.37 12.41
C GLU A 222 11.69 -7.08 13.42
N ALA A 223 11.53 -8.39 13.25
CA ALA A 223 10.93 -9.31 14.22
C ALA A 223 11.97 -10.39 14.56
N PRO A 224 12.73 -10.22 15.67
CA PRO A 224 13.84 -11.11 16.02
C PRO A 224 13.43 -12.56 16.31
N SER A 225 12.15 -12.81 16.64
CA SER A 225 11.61 -14.15 16.89
C SER A 225 10.56 -14.50 15.83
N PRO A 226 10.99 -14.88 14.61
CA PRO A 226 10.07 -15.13 13.50
C PRO A 226 9.14 -16.33 13.75
N GLU A 227 9.48 -17.22 14.67
CA GLU A 227 8.64 -18.33 15.13
C GLU A 227 7.40 -17.88 15.90
N HIS A 228 7.42 -16.68 16.51
CA HIS A 228 6.28 -16.10 17.21
C HIS A 228 5.60 -14.99 16.43
N GLY A 229 6.38 -14.19 15.70
CA GLY A 229 5.82 -13.08 14.91
C GLY A 229 6.68 -12.69 13.72
N ARG A 230 6.02 -12.23 12.65
CA ARG A 230 6.66 -11.74 11.42
C ARG A 230 6.14 -10.35 11.05
N ILE A 231 7.04 -9.50 10.58
CA ILE A 231 6.65 -8.22 9.99
C ILE A 231 6.17 -8.42 8.55
N VAL A 232 5.01 -7.83 8.25
CA VAL A 232 4.41 -7.81 6.93
C VAL A 232 4.19 -6.36 6.52
N VAL A 233 4.93 -5.88 5.53
CA VAL A 233 4.75 -4.55 4.95
C VAL A 233 3.84 -4.68 3.73
N ARG A 234 2.73 -3.93 3.73
CA ARG A 234 1.83 -3.83 2.58
C ARG A 234 1.93 -2.43 2.00
N PRO A 235 2.47 -2.27 0.79
CA PRO A 235 2.54 -0.97 0.14
C PRO A 235 1.16 -0.33 0.05
N GLY A 236 1.02 0.90 0.58
CA GLY A 236 -0.24 1.63 0.62
C GLY A 236 -1.15 1.32 1.82
N ASP A 237 -1.02 0.14 2.46
CA ASP A 237 -1.86 -0.26 3.60
C ASP A 237 -1.16 -0.14 4.96
N GLY A 238 0.18 -0.21 4.98
CA GLY A 238 1.00 -0.04 6.18
C GLY A 238 1.79 -1.27 6.59
N THR A 239 2.32 -1.23 7.81
CA THR A 239 3.12 -2.31 8.41
C THR A 239 2.28 -3.07 9.44
N PHE A 240 2.39 -4.39 9.42
CA PHE A 240 1.68 -5.29 10.31
C PHE A 240 2.66 -6.26 10.95
N VAL A 241 2.36 -6.65 12.19
CA VAL A 241 2.90 -7.88 12.80
C VAL A 241 1.88 -8.99 12.63
N ARG A 242 2.31 -10.13 12.11
CA ARG A 242 1.53 -11.35 12.03
C ARG A 242 1.99 -12.31 13.12
N ALA A 243 1.03 -12.84 13.88
CA ALA A 243 1.27 -13.86 14.89
C ALA A 243 1.47 -15.23 14.21
N GLU A 244 2.61 -15.90 14.46
CA GLU A 244 2.96 -17.19 13.86
C GLU A 244 2.88 -18.35 14.87
N GLY A 245 3.39 -18.18 16.08
CA GLY A 245 3.36 -19.17 17.16
C GLY A 245 3.18 -18.52 18.52
N THR A 246 2.68 -19.27 19.49
CA THR A 246 2.43 -18.79 20.86
C THR A 246 3.73 -18.35 21.54
N GLY A 247 3.69 -17.25 22.26
CA GLY A 247 4.84 -16.67 22.95
C GLY A 247 4.93 -15.16 22.79
N GLU A 248 6.06 -14.59 23.16
CA GLU A 248 6.34 -13.16 22.97
C GLU A 248 6.95 -12.93 21.59
N ALA A 249 6.34 -12.06 20.80
CA ALA A 249 6.82 -11.60 19.52
C ALA A 249 7.40 -10.18 19.66
N PRO A 250 8.73 -10.04 19.87
CA PRO A 250 9.38 -8.74 19.90
C PRO A 250 9.36 -8.10 18.50
N ILE A 251 9.18 -6.78 18.49
CA ILE A 251 9.18 -5.96 17.28
C ILE A 251 10.17 -4.84 17.49
N GLN A 252 11.06 -4.64 16.54
CA GLN A 252 12.04 -3.56 16.54
C GLN A 252 11.85 -2.70 15.33
N GLY A 253 12.04 -1.39 15.52
CA GLY A 253 12.04 -0.40 14.45
C GLY A 253 13.27 0.48 14.56
N ARG A 254 13.91 0.77 13.43
CA ARG A 254 15.10 1.63 13.36
C ARG A 254 14.95 2.68 12.26
N LEU A 255 15.21 3.92 12.61
CA LEU A 255 15.29 5.03 11.65
C LEU A 255 16.59 5.81 11.90
N GLY A 256 17.53 5.75 10.96
CA GLY A 256 18.88 6.27 11.15
C GLY A 256 19.60 5.61 12.34
N SER A 257 20.03 6.41 13.29
CA SER A 257 20.69 5.95 14.54
C SER A 257 19.71 5.67 15.67
N ILE A 258 18.43 6.02 15.54
CA ILE A 258 17.43 5.88 16.60
C ILE A 258 16.66 4.59 16.40
N SER A 259 16.52 3.84 17.49
CA SER A 259 15.77 2.58 17.52
C SER A 259 14.75 2.57 18.65
N ALA A 260 13.71 1.79 18.47
CA ALA A 260 12.72 1.49 19.49
C ALA A 260 12.29 0.03 19.40
N ALA A 261 11.78 -0.49 20.51
CA ALA A 261 11.26 -1.86 20.58
C ALA A 261 9.91 -1.89 21.29
N THR A 262 9.10 -2.84 20.91
CA THR A 262 7.85 -3.22 21.56
C THR A 262 7.64 -4.73 21.42
N GLN A 263 6.58 -5.27 21.98
CA GLN A 263 6.27 -6.69 21.83
C GLN A 263 4.77 -6.91 21.74
N VAL A 264 4.41 -8.06 21.19
CA VAL A 264 3.06 -8.60 21.13
C VAL A 264 3.06 -9.95 21.80
N GLN A 265 2.09 -10.21 22.68
CA GLN A 265 1.83 -11.52 23.25
C GLN A 265 0.99 -12.33 22.29
N VAL A 266 1.54 -13.43 21.78
CA VAL A 266 0.80 -14.34 20.92
C VAL A 266 0.20 -15.46 21.75
N THR A 267 -1.13 -15.62 21.63
CA THR A 267 -1.90 -16.64 22.36
C THR A 267 -2.42 -17.73 21.43
N ALA A 268 -2.72 -18.90 21.96
CA ALA A 268 -3.42 -19.93 21.23
C ALA A 268 -4.81 -19.40 20.81
N GLY A 269 -5.10 -19.45 19.52
CA GLY A 269 -6.41 -19.06 19.02
C GLY A 269 -7.45 -20.12 19.34
N TRP A 270 -8.51 -19.78 20.08
CA TRP A 270 -9.67 -20.63 20.27
C TRP A 270 -10.83 -20.05 19.47
N LEU A 271 -11.40 -20.84 18.55
CA LEU A 271 -12.69 -20.53 17.96
C LEU A 271 -13.78 -20.93 18.97
N SER A 272 -14.35 -19.96 19.69
CA SER A 272 -15.33 -20.25 20.75
C SER A 272 -16.73 -20.55 20.18
N SER A 273 -17.07 -20.07 19.00
CA SER A 273 -18.32 -20.43 18.27
C SER A 273 -18.26 -20.01 16.82
N LEU A 274 -18.84 -20.80 15.93
CA LEU A 274 -19.13 -20.47 14.55
C LEU A 274 -20.66 -20.27 14.44
N LEU A 275 -21.11 -19.03 14.34
CA LEU A 275 -22.51 -18.73 14.01
C LEU A 275 -22.66 -18.84 12.48
N LEU A 276 -23.20 -19.97 12.03
CA LEU A 276 -23.70 -20.09 10.66
C LEU A 276 -25.05 -19.36 10.57
N PRO A 277 -25.29 -18.54 9.54
CA PRO A 277 -26.62 -17.99 9.33
C PRO A 277 -27.59 -19.15 9.14
N ALA A 278 -28.73 -19.10 9.85
CA ALA A 278 -29.79 -20.07 9.68
C ALA A 278 -30.27 -20.00 8.22
N GLU A 279 -30.18 -21.12 7.50
CA GLU A 279 -30.87 -21.24 6.21
C GLU A 279 -32.36 -21.02 6.48
N GLU A 280 -32.94 -19.99 5.90
CA GLU A 280 -34.38 -19.85 5.79
C GLU A 280 -34.87 -20.99 4.92
N ARG A 281 -35.49 -22.01 5.56
CA ARG A 281 -36.30 -23.01 4.87
C ARG A 281 -37.61 -22.34 4.49
N SER A 282 -37.73 -22.00 3.24
CA SER A 282 -39.03 -21.78 2.57
C SER A 282 -39.56 -23.09 1.96
#